data_31072ac8004c972bf6b4de49f38961f4
#
_entry.id   31072ac8004c972bf6b4de49f38961f4
#
_cell.length_a   1.000
_cell.length_b   1.000
_cell.length_c   1.000
_cell.angle_alpha   90.00
_cell.angle_beta   90.00
_cell.angle_gamma   90.00
#
_symmetry.space_group_name_H-M   'P 1'
#
loop_
_entity.id
_entity.type
_entity.pdbx_description
1 polymer ?
#
loop_
_entity_poly.entity_id
_entity_poly.type
_entity_poly.pdbx_seq_one_letter_code
_entity_poly.pdbx_strand_id
1 'polypeptide(L)'
;MANQLFNNSSILSWLKYFSDNTDVDLEHVKILDITRKNKNLIPTVEAHRCVLVFTEAGDKDIFYKMWEVGLGECEIIYNEGSEPEGEIKRNKVSDMIDRGINASAGMIVLNPNSRSTIKFGMDNKKFYSGSVKYVGSEIRSVILSKMQIDEHKNICVISGESIAIEAAMLASEGTVIAVEYKQNDRETLEENV
;
A
#
# COMPACT_ATOMS: atom_id res chain seq x y z
N MET A 1 -17.90 -14.30 16.23
CA MET A 1 -18.43 -12.91 16.28
C MET A 1 -17.29 -12.02 15.83
N ALA A 2 -17.33 -11.56 14.59
CA ALA A 2 -16.32 -10.61 14.09
C ALA A 2 -16.59 -9.28 14.79
N ASN A 3 -15.68 -8.88 15.66
CA ASN A 3 -15.69 -7.56 16.26
C ASN A 3 -15.59 -6.53 15.13
N GLN A 4 -16.61 -5.68 15.02
CA GLN A 4 -16.49 -4.40 14.32
C GLN A 4 -15.59 -3.49 15.19
N LEU A 5 -14.27 -3.76 15.17
CA LEU A 5 -13.30 -3.01 15.98
C LEU A 5 -13.21 -1.55 15.55
N PHE A 6 -13.50 -1.24 14.30
CA PHE A 6 -13.39 0.12 13.77
C PHE A 6 -14.70 0.55 13.11
N ASN A 7 -15.48 1.32 13.82
CA ASN A 7 -16.60 2.08 13.28
C ASN A 7 -16.18 3.54 13.04
N ASN A 8 -17.02 4.33 12.42
CA ASN A 8 -16.73 5.75 12.16
C ASN A 8 -16.39 6.55 13.43
N SER A 9 -16.94 6.17 14.58
CA SER A 9 -16.66 6.79 15.87
C SER A 9 -15.22 6.49 16.33
N SER A 10 -14.77 5.26 16.17
CA SER A 10 -13.36 4.88 16.47
C SER A 10 -12.37 5.61 15.59
N ILE A 11 -12.63 5.73 14.28
CA ILE A 11 -11.76 6.46 13.34
C ILE A 11 -11.62 7.92 13.79
N LEU A 12 -12.71 8.59 14.14
CA LEU A 12 -12.67 9.99 14.59
C LEU A 12 -11.90 10.14 15.91
N SER A 13 -12.02 9.18 16.82
CA SER A 13 -11.26 9.18 18.08
C SER A 13 -9.76 9.06 17.84
N TRP A 14 -9.33 8.19 16.92
CA TRP A 14 -7.93 8.03 16.54
C TRP A 14 -7.39 9.27 15.81
N LEU A 15 -8.15 9.85 14.88
CA LEU A 15 -7.77 11.10 14.21
C LEU A 15 -7.59 12.23 15.22
N LYS A 16 -8.54 12.37 16.15
CA LYS A 16 -8.44 13.37 17.22
C LYS A 16 -7.23 13.15 18.10
N TYR A 17 -6.99 11.90 18.53
CA TYR A 17 -5.84 11.56 19.35
C TYR A 17 -4.52 11.94 18.68
N PHE A 18 -4.32 11.60 17.41
CA PHE A 18 -3.10 11.98 16.69
C PHE A 18 -3.01 13.48 16.44
N SER A 19 -4.12 14.15 16.13
CA SER A 19 -4.16 15.60 15.95
C SER A 19 -3.78 16.36 17.23
N ASP A 20 -4.27 15.90 18.37
CA ASP A 20 -4.04 16.54 19.67
C ASP A 20 -2.61 16.31 20.22
N ASN A 21 -1.95 15.24 19.79
CA ASN A 21 -0.68 14.79 20.36
C ASN A 21 0.50 14.77 19.37
N THR A 22 0.29 15.17 18.14
CA THR A 22 1.36 15.22 17.11
C THR A 22 1.26 16.50 16.29
N ASP A 23 2.34 16.79 15.58
CA ASP A 23 2.45 17.88 14.60
C ASP A 23 2.13 17.43 13.16
N VAL A 24 1.56 16.24 13.00
CA VAL A 24 1.24 15.67 11.69
C VAL A 24 0.05 16.38 11.08
N ASP A 25 0.22 16.84 9.85
CA ASP A 25 -0.88 17.34 9.04
C ASP A 25 -1.76 16.17 8.56
N LEU A 26 -2.98 16.10 9.06
CA LEU A 26 -3.97 15.09 8.75
C LEU A 26 -4.96 15.50 7.66
N GLU A 27 -4.81 16.69 7.03
CA GLU A 27 -5.75 17.18 6.01
C GLU A 27 -5.92 16.19 4.84
N HIS A 28 -4.83 15.50 4.46
CA HIS A 28 -4.81 14.54 3.37
C HIS A 28 -4.49 13.13 3.83
N VAL A 29 -4.85 12.78 5.08
CA VAL A 29 -4.61 11.44 5.59
C VAL A 29 -5.46 10.40 4.85
N LYS A 30 -4.81 9.37 4.34
CA LYS A 30 -5.49 8.17 3.83
C LYS A 30 -5.80 7.23 4.98
N ILE A 31 -7.02 6.72 5.06
CA ILE A 31 -7.42 5.76 6.10
C ILE A 31 -7.41 4.36 5.50
N LEU A 32 -6.73 3.43 6.15
CA LEU A 32 -6.59 2.04 5.74
C LEU A 32 -6.83 1.09 6.90
N ASP A 33 -7.84 0.26 6.77
CA ASP A 33 -8.15 -0.82 7.73
C ASP A 33 -7.68 -2.15 7.15
N ILE A 34 -6.52 -2.66 7.61
CA ILE A 34 -5.94 -3.94 7.17
C ILE A 34 -6.46 -5.15 7.96
N THR A 35 -7.33 -4.94 8.93
CA THR A 35 -8.03 -6.03 9.64
C THR A 35 -9.02 -6.77 8.75
N ARG A 36 -9.35 -6.18 7.60
CA ARG A 36 -10.25 -6.76 6.60
C ARG A 36 -9.47 -7.37 5.45
N LYS A 37 -9.99 -8.46 4.89
CA LYS A 37 -9.40 -9.11 3.70
C LYS A 37 -9.24 -8.15 2.53
N ASN A 38 -8.20 -8.38 1.73
CA ASN A 38 -7.90 -7.65 0.47
C ASN A 38 -7.51 -6.18 0.66
N LYS A 39 -6.76 -5.88 1.71
CA LYS A 39 -6.21 -4.54 1.91
C LYS A 39 -4.72 -4.51 1.54
N ASN A 40 -4.38 -3.60 0.67
CA ASN A 40 -3.05 -3.44 0.12
C ASN A 40 -2.28 -2.37 0.89
N LEU A 41 -1.66 -2.73 2.00
CA LEU A 41 -0.87 -1.81 2.81
C LEU A 41 0.26 -1.18 2.00
N ILE A 42 1.07 -2.00 1.35
CA ILE A 42 2.26 -1.56 0.64
C ILE A 42 1.93 -0.53 -0.45
N PRO A 43 1.06 -0.83 -1.44
CA PRO A 43 0.72 0.13 -2.49
C PRO A 43 0.08 1.41 -1.94
N THR A 44 -0.70 1.31 -0.85
CA THR A 44 -1.33 2.47 -0.23
C THR A 44 -0.29 3.38 0.42
N VAL A 45 0.67 2.83 1.17
CA VAL A 45 1.76 3.61 1.77
C VAL A 45 2.67 4.20 0.71
N GLU A 46 2.98 3.47 -0.35
CA GLU A 46 3.76 3.99 -1.47
C GLU A 46 3.09 5.17 -2.17
N ALA A 47 1.76 5.14 -2.29
CA ALA A 47 1.00 6.16 -3.01
C ALA A 47 0.66 7.40 -2.18
N HIS A 48 0.74 7.33 -0.84
CA HIS A 48 0.29 8.40 0.03
C HIS A 48 1.38 8.82 1.02
N ARG A 49 1.45 10.14 1.27
CA ARG A 49 2.41 10.70 2.23
C ARG A 49 2.06 10.39 3.68
N CYS A 50 0.78 10.31 3.99
CA CYS A 50 0.28 10.07 5.33
C CYS A 50 -0.85 9.04 5.27
N VAL A 51 -0.70 7.92 5.98
CA VAL A 51 -1.71 6.85 6.04
C VAL A 51 -2.00 6.51 7.50
N LEU A 52 -3.26 6.61 7.90
CA LEU A 52 -3.74 6.08 9.18
C LEU A 52 -4.12 4.62 8.96
N VAL A 53 -3.35 3.71 9.53
CA VAL A 53 -3.51 2.26 9.39
C VAL A 53 -4.09 1.67 10.66
N PHE A 54 -5.12 0.84 10.51
CA PHE A 54 -5.66 0.00 11.59
C PHE A 54 -5.21 -1.44 11.42
N THR A 55 -4.65 -2.02 12.49
CA THR A 55 -4.05 -3.36 12.50
C THR A 55 -4.73 -4.28 13.51
N GLU A 56 -4.53 -5.59 13.38
CA GLU A 56 -4.92 -6.58 14.37
C GLU A 56 -3.73 -7.00 15.25
N ALA A 57 -4.04 -7.41 16.46
CA ALA A 57 -3.05 -8.09 17.32
C ALA A 57 -2.54 -9.35 16.61
N GLY A 58 -1.23 -9.46 16.48
CA GLY A 58 -0.61 -10.61 15.82
C GLY A 58 -0.15 -10.37 14.39
N ASP A 59 -0.31 -9.18 13.82
CA ASP A 59 0.33 -8.77 12.56
C ASP A 59 1.86 -8.64 12.74
N LYS A 60 2.54 -9.80 12.81
CA LYS A 60 3.96 -9.88 13.21
C LYS A 60 4.92 -9.38 12.16
N ASP A 61 4.55 -9.53 10.88
CA ASP A 61 5.49 -9.33 9.75
C ASP A 61 5.24 -8.02 9.01
N ILE A 62 4.37 -7.15 9.52
CA ILE A 62 3.94 -5.94 8.82
C ILE A 62 5.13 -4.99 8.54
N PHE A 63 6.00 -4.77 9.53
CA PHE A 63 7.14 -3.89 9.39
C PHE A 63 8.24 -4.52 8.55
N TYR A 64 8.46 -5.84 8.68
CA TYR A 64 9.39 -6.56 7.83
C TYR A 64 8.98 -6.49 6.35
N LYS A 65 7.71 -6.74 6.03
CA LYS A 65 7.18 -6.62 4.67
C LYS A 65 7.32 -5.22 4.09
N MET A 66 7.06 -4.19 4.89
CA MET A 66 7.29 -2.81 4.47
C MET A 66 8.77 -2.52 4.20
N TRP A 67 9.66 -3.01 5.08
CA TRP A 67 11.10 -2.84 4.91
C TRP A 67 11.62 -3.56 3.67
N GLU A 68 11.19 -4.79 3.42
CA GLU A 68 11.59 -5.63 2.28
C GLU A 68 11.33 -4.95 0.93
N VAL A 69 10.25 -4.20 0.81
CA VAL A 69 9.89 -3.44 -0.40
C VAL A 69 10.45 -2.01 -0.44
N GLY A 70 11.38 -1.68 0.46
CA GLY A 70 12.08 -0.39 0.45
C GLY A 70 11.39 0.74 1.22
N LEU A 71 10.37 0.45 2.04
CA LEU A 71 9.68 1.45 2.88
C LEU A 71 10.34 1.61 4.26
N GLY A 72 11.58 1.20 4.44
CA GLY A 72 12.32 1.26 5.70
C GLY A 72 12.47 2.65 6.30
N GLU A 73 12.51 3.69 5.46
CA GLU A 73 12.63 5.09 5.90
C GLU A 73 11.29 5.74 6.30
N CYS A 74 10.16 5.05 6.10
CA CYS A 74 8.87 5.53 6.59
C CYS A 74 8.89 5.63 8.11
N GLU A 75 8.29 6.70 8.63
CA GLU A 75 8.10 6.88 10.07
C GLU A 75 6.76 6.28 10.50
N ILE A 76 6.77 5.55 11.59
CA ILE A 76 5.58 5.02 12.26
C ILE A 76 5.33 5.82 13.54
N ILE A 77 4.13 6.37 13.67
CA ILE A 77 3.65 7.08 14.85
C ILE A 77 2.51 6.28 15.45
N TYR A 78 2.66 5.83 16.68
CA TYR A 78 1.75 4.88 17.31
C TYR A 78 1.74 5.00 18.83
N ASN A 79 0.77 4.37 19.46
CA ASN A 79 0.81 4.03 20.88
C ASN A 79 0.91 2.50 21.05
N GLU A 80 1.14 2.02 22.26
CA GLU A 80 1.23 0.57 22.54
C GLU A 80 -0.11 -0.05 22.96
N GLY A 81 -1.20 0.73 22.91
CA GLY A 81 -2.54 0.30 23.30
C GLY A 81 -3.47 0.03 22.12
N SER A 82 -4.61 -0.57 22.43
CA SER A 82 -5.71 -0.76 21.46
C SER A 82 -6.67 0.42 21.39
N GLU A 83 -6.52 1.39 22.27
CA GLU A 83 -7.36 2.58 22.36
C GLU A 83 -6.54 3.84 22.05
N PRO A 84 -7.18 4.92 21.57
CA PRO A 84 -6.52 6.19 21.24
C PRO A 84 -6.19 7.01 22.49
N GLU A 85 -5.30 6.49 23.33
CA GLU A 85 -4.87 7.10 24.59
C GLU A 85 -3.42 6.73 24.94
N GLY A 86 -2.83 7.46 25.88
CA GLY A 86 -1.48 7.21 26.35
C GLY A 86 -0.40 7.95 25.56
N GLU A 87 0.85 7.53 25.72
CA GLU A 87 2.02 8.18 25.13
C GLU A 87 2.20 7.76 23.68
N ILE A 88 2.50 8.75 22.82
CA ILE A 88 2.85 8.52 21.42
C ILE A 88 4.33 8.17 21.30
N LYS A 89 4.60 7.14 20.50
CA LYS A 89 5.94 6.72 20.10
C LYS A 89 6.16 6.96 18.61
N ARG A 90 7.41 7.21 18.25
CA ARG A 90 7.84 7.40 16.87
C ARG A 90 9.06 6.53 16.59
N ASN A 91 9.02 5.74 15.52
CA ASN A 91 10.13 4.92 15.06
C ASN A 91 10.15 4.87 13.53
N LYS A 92 11.29 4.57 12.94
CA LYS A 92 11.32 4.16 11.53
C LYS A 92 10.87 2.71 11.38
N VAL A 93 10.33 2.37 10.21
CA VAL A 93 10.00 0.98 9.86
C VAL A 93 11.22 0.07 10.03
N SER A 94 12.41 0.53 9.59
CA SER A 94 13.67 -0.21 9.75
C SER A 94 14.02 -0.58 11.20
N ASP A 95 13.56 0.20 12.17
CA ASP A 95 13.82 -0.05 13.59
C ASP A 95 12.79 -1.00 14.23
N MET A 96 11.78 -1.37 13.46
CA MET A 96 10.63 -2.16 13.94
C MET A 96 10.50 -3.54 13.28
N ILE A 97 11.42 -3.93 12.42
CA ILE A 97 11.34 -5.18 11.64
C ILE A 97 11.19 -6.45 12.50
N ASP A 98 11.79 -6.45 13.69
CA ASP A 98 11.72 -7.57 14.63
C ASP A 98 10.62 -7.40 15.70
N ARG A 99 9.79 -6.35 15.58
CA ARG A 99 8.72 -6.05 16.53
C ARG A 99 7.38 -6.50 15.98
N GLY A 100 6.65 -7.27 16.76
CA GLY A 100 5.25 -7.58 16.48
C GLY A 100 4.32 -6.50 17.03
N ILE A 101 3.13 -6.44 16.47
CA ILE A 101 2.01 -5.66 17.00
C ILE A 101 1.34 -6.51 18.09
N ASN A 102 1.40 -6.05 19.34
CA ASN A 102 0.90 -6.80 20.49
C ASN A 102 -0.59 -6.59 20.75
N ALA A 103 -1.16 -5.50 20.23
CA ALA A 103 -2.59 -5.18 20.35
C ALA A 103 -3.10 -4.62 19.02
N SER A 104 -4.40 -4.75 18.79
CA SER A 104 -5.06 -4.02 17.70
C SER A 104 -4.88 -2.53 17.94
N ALA A 105 -4.35 -1.82 16.97
CA ALA A 105 -3.94 -0.43 17.14
C ALA A 105 -4.19 0.40 15.88
N GLY A 106 -4.33 1.70 16.08
CA GLY A 106 -4.18 2.70 15.02
C GLY A 106 -2.74 3.20 14.98
N MET A 107 -2.18 3.32 13.81
CA MET A 107 -0.86 3.93 13.62
C MET A 107 -0.86 4.84 12.39
N ILE A 108 -0.09 5.93 12.45
CA ILE A 108 0.19 6.76 11.28
C ILE A 108 1.50 6.29 10.66
N VAL A 109 1.47 6.09 9.36
CA VAL A 109 2.65 5.85 8.53
C VAL A 109 2.91 7.10 7.71
N LEU A 110 4.07 7.72 7.90
CA LEU A 110 4.55 8.85 7.11
C LEU A 110 5.58 8.36 6.09
N ASN A 111 5.25 8.51 4.81
CA ASN A 111 6.18 8.19 3.73
C ASN A 111 6.78 9.47 3.14
N PRO A 112 8.07 9.77 3.40
CA PRO A 112 8.72 10.97 2.86
C PRO A 112 8.89 10.92 1.33
N ASN A 113 8.87 9.71 0.75
CA ASN A 113 9.11 9.45 -0.66
C ASN A 113 7.85 8.94 -1.37
N SER A 114 6.66 9.36 -0.91
CA SER A 114 5.42 8.91 -1.55
C SER A 114 5.41 9.22 -3.05
N ARG A 115 4.91 8.27 -3.83
CA ARG A 115 4.78 8.44 -5.29
C ARG A 115 3.69 9.47 -5.58
N SER A 116 4.08 10.74 -5.70
CA SER A 116 3.16 11.85 -6.06
C SER A 116 2.99 12.01 -7.57
N THR A 117 3.60 11.14 -8.37
CA THR A 117 3.75 11.32 -9.81
C THR A 117 2.91 10.34 -10.63
N ILE A 118 2.83 10.63 -11.92
CA ILE A 118 2.13 9.88 -12.96
C ILE A 118 2.27 8.37 -12.74
N LYS A 119 1.12 7.71 -12.55
CA LYS A 119 1.03 6.28 -12.26
C LYS A 119 1.04 5.39 -13.50
N PHE A 120 1.21 5.96 -14.69
CA PHE A 120 1.22 5.22 -15.96
C PHE A 120 2.13 5.91 -16.99
N GLY A 121 2.46 5.22 -18.07
CA GLY A 121 3.37 5.70 -19.10
C GLY A 121 4.84 5.48 -18.77
N MET A 122 5.15 4.48 -17.96
CA MET A 122 6.53 4.13 -17.59
C MET A 122 7.34 3.76 -18.83
N ASP A 123 8.62 4.15 -18.86
CA ASP A 123 9.55 3.72 -19.90
C ASP A 123 9.72 2.18 -19.84
N ASN A 124 9.68 1.53 -21.00
CA ASN A 124 9.87 0.08 -21.08
C ASN A 124 11.22 -0.40 -20.53
N LYS A 125 12.22 0.48 -20.46
CA LYS A 125 13.53 0.17 -19.85
C LYS A 125 13.47 -0.09 -18.35
N LYS A 126 12.37 0.27 -17.69
CA LYS A 126 12.16 0.02 -16.27
C LYS A 126 11.65 -1.39 -15.97
N PHE A 127 11.31 -2.16 -16.99
CA PHE A 127 10.81 -3.52 -16.83
C PHE A 127 11.84 -4.54 -17.31
N TYR A 128 11.98 -5.62 -16.59
CA TYR A 128 12.62 -6.83 -17.10
C TYR A 128 11.74 -7.42 -18.20
N SER A 129 12.31 -7.80 -19.31
CA SER A 129 11.56 -8.34 -20.45
C SER A 129 11.53 -9.86 -20.41
N GLY A 130 10.35 -10.44 -20.56
CA GLY A 130 10.14 -11.87 -20.73
C GLY A 130 10.39 -12.37 -22.15
N SER A 131 9.69 -13.43 -22.52
CA SER A 131 9.83 -14.06 -23.86
C SER A 131 9.35 -13.17 -25.01
N VAL A 132 8.51 -12.20 -24.73
CA VAL A 132 7.89 -11.29 -25.71
C VAL A 132 8.24 -9.86 -25.35
N LYS A 133 8.47 -9.02 -26.35
CA LYS A 133 8.64 -7.59 -26.12
C LYS A 133 7.34 -7.00 -25.59
N TYR A 134 7.47 -6.19 -24.56
CA TYR A 134 6.34 -5.45 -24.01
C TYR A 134 5.75 -4.48 -25.03
N VAL A 135 4.48 -4.21 -24.86
CA VAL A 135 3.78 -3.14 -25.58
C VAL A 135 4.49 -1.82 -25.31
N GLY A 136 4.66 -0.99 -26.33
CA GLY A 136 5.25 0.34 -26.19
C GLY A 136 4.50 1.19 -25.16
N SER A 137 5.22 2.06 -24.46
CA SER A 137 4.65 2.91 -23.40
C SER A 137 3.45 3.74 -23.87
N GLU A 138 3.48 4.19 -25.14
CA GLU A 138 2.40 4.98 -25.74
C GLU A 138 1.13 4.14 -25.90
N ILE A 139 1.25 2.92 -26.43
CA ILE A 139 0.11 2.01 -26.64
C ILE A 139 -0.44 1.58 -25.28
N ARG A 140 0.44 1.25 -24.32
CA ARG A 140 0.06 0.90 -22.95
C ARG A 140 -0.72 2.03 -22.29
N SER A 141 -0.25 3.27 -22.41
CA SER A 141 -0.93 4.45 -21.88
C SER A 141 -2.34 4.62 -22.47
N VAL A 142 -2.50 4.38 -23.78
CA VAL A 142 -3.81 4.42 -24.43
C VAL A 142 -4.73 3.32 -23.89
N ILE A 143 -4.22 2.09 -23.75
CA ILE A 143 -4.99 0.97 -23.19
C ILE A 143 -5.49 1.31 -21.79
N LEU A 144 -4.59 1.72 -20.91
CA LEU A 144 -4.92 2.06 -19.50
C LEU A 144 -5.92 3.22 -19.42
N SER A 145 -5.74 4.25 -20.25
CA SER A 145 -6.71 5.36 -20.35
C SER A 145 -8.09 4.90 -20.80
N LYS A 146 -8.16 3.96 -21.75
CA LYS A 146 -9.46 3.41 -22.20
C LYS A 146 -10.11 2.48 -21.20
N MET A 147 -9.34 1.82 -20.35
CA MET A 147 -9.85 0.98 -19.27
C MET A 147 -10.51 1.80 -18.15
N GLN A 148 -10.25 3.11 -18.08
CA GLN A 148 -10.82 4.02 -17.06
C GLN A 148 -10.66 3.45 -15.64
N ILE A 149 -9.43 3.09 -15.31
CA ILE A 149 -9.10 2.49 -14.03
C ILE A 149 -9.15 3.56 -12.95
N ASP A 150 -9.92 3.28 -11.90
CA ASP A 150 -9.88 4.00 -10.63
C ASP A 150 -9.18 3.15 -9.55
N GLU A 151 -8.94 3.74 -8.40
CA GLU A 151 -8.18 3.12 -7.31
C GLU A 151 -8.81 1.84 -6.72
N HIS A 152 -10.10 1.61 -6.94
CA HIS A 152 -10.85 0.47 -6.38
C HIS A 152 -11.16 -0.64 -7.39
N LYS A 153 -10.75 -0.51 -8.66
CA LYS A 153 -11.07 -1.48 -9.71
C LYS A 153 -10.45 -2.83 -9.47
N ASN A 154 -11.25 -3.86 -9.79
CA ASN A 154 -10.75 -5.22 -9.91
C ASN A 154 -10.55 -5.54 -11.39
N ILE A 155 -9.33 -5.93 -11.75
CA ILE A 155 -8.89 -6.04 -13.14
C ILE A 155 -8.25 -7.42 -13.35
N CYS A 156 -8.55 -8.03 -14.48
CA CYS A 156 -7.85 -9.23 -14.94
C CYS A 156 -7.14 -8.91 -16.25
N VAL A 157 -5.84 -9.10 -16.28
CA VAL A 157 -4.99 -8.92 -17.46
C VAL A 157 -4.45 -10.28 -17.88
N ILE A 158 -4.68 -10.66 -19.14
CA ILE A 158 -4.20 -11.93 -19.69
C ILE A 158 -3.11 -11.63 -20.70
N SER A 159 -1.91 -12.15 -20.47
CA SER A 159 -0.72 -11.97 -21.32
C SER A 159 -0.39 -10.49 -21.58
N GLY A 160 -0.29 -9.72 -20.52
CA GLY A 160 -0.05 -8.27 -20.62
C GLY A 160 0.76 -7.72 -19.46
N GLU A 161 1.94 -8.30 -19.19
CA GLU A 161 2.77 -8.07 -18.00
C GLU A 161 2.92 -6.59 -17.65
N SER A 162 3.41 -5.78 -18.56
CA SER A 162 3.63 -4.34 -18.31
C SER A 162 2.32 -3.55 -18.14
N ILE A 163 1.22 -4.02 -18.77
CA ILE A 163 -0.11 -3.46 -18.59
C ILE A 163 -0.62 -3.80 -17.18
N ALA A 164 -0.40 -5.03 -16.73
CA ALA A 164 -0.83 -5.47 -15.39
C ALA A 164 -0.14 -4.67 -14.29
N ILE A 165 1.17 -4.40 -14.44
CA ILE A 165 1.95 -3.62 -13.47
C ILE A 165 1.43 -2.19 -13.36
N GLU A 166 1.29 -1.47 -14.48
CA GLU A 166 0.76 -0.11 -14.43
C GLU A 166 -0.72 -0.06 -14.02
N ALA A 167 -1.52 -1.07 -14.39
CA ALA A 167 -2.89 -1.20 -13.91
C ALA A 167 -2.95 -1.36 -12.39
N ALA A 168 -2.02 -2.12 -11.78
CA ALA A 168 -1.92 -2.27 -10.34
C ALA A 168 -1.52 -0.95 -9.64
N MET A 169 -0.67 -0.14 -10.26
CA MET A 169 -0.34 1.19 -9.74
C MET A 169 -1.54 2.16 -9.77
N LEU A 170 -2.44 2.01 -10.73
CA LEU A 170 -3.66 2.82 -10.84
C LEU A 170 -4.74 2.33 -9.87
N ALA A 171 -4.96 1.01 -9.83
CA ALA A 171 -5.93 0.37 -8.93
C ALA A 171 -5.30 0.08 -7.56
N SER A 172 -4.76 1.10 -6.90
CA SER A 172 -3.95 0.97 -5.67
C SER A 172 -4.72 0.35 -4.48
N GLU A 173 -6.04 0.40 -4.47
CA GLU A 173 -6.93 -0.20 -3.46
C GLU A 173 -7.78 -1.35 -4.03
N GLY A 174 -7.63 -1.61 -5.31
CA GLY A 174 -8.27 -2.70 -6.01
C GLY A 174 -7.46 -3.99 -6.01
N THR A 175 -7.83 -4.89 -6.91
CA THR A 175 -7.10 -6.14 -7.14
C THR A 175 -6.80 -6.28 -8.62
N VAL A 176 -5.52 -6.51 -8.95
CA VAL A 176 -5.12 -6.84 -10.32
C VAL A 176 -4.65 -8.29 -10.36
N ILE A 177 -5.30 -9.09 -11.20
CA ILE A 177 -4.93 -10.48 -11.46
C ILE A 177 -4.25 -10.51 -12.82
N ALA A 178 -2.96 -10.85 -12.83
CA ALA A 178 -2.23 -11.10 -14.05
C ALA A 178 -2.15 -12.59 -14.33
N VAL A 179 -2.49 -12.99 -15.55
CA VAL A 179 -2.46 -14.37 -15.98
C VAL A 179 -1.46 -14.52 -17.11
N GLU A 180 -0.38 -15.25 -16.86
CA GLU A 180 0.64 -15.54 -17.85
C GLU A 180 0.66 -17.02 -18.21
N TYR A 181 0.69 -17.29 -19.51
CA TYR A 181 0.64 -18.65 -20.02
C TYR A 181 1.98 -19.39 -19.86
N LYS A 182 3.10 -18.68 -20.07
CA LYS A 182 4.43 -19.27 -19.97
C LYS A 182 5.03 -19.06 -18.61
N GLN A 183 5.73 -20.08 -18.12
CA GLN A 183 6.43 -20.06 -16.83
C GLN A 183 7.42 -18.89 -16.75
N ASN A 184 8.27 -18.71 -17.78
CA ASN A 184 9.29 -17.66 -17.79
C ASN A 184 8.67 -16.25 -17.75
N ASP A 185 7.53 -16.03 -18.44
CA ASP A 185 6.86 -14.73 -18.44
C ASP A 185 6.24 -14.43 -17.07
N ARG A 186 5.76 -15.47 -16.36
CA ARG A 186 5.30 -15.34 -14.98
C ARG A 186 6.43 -14.99 -14.02
N GLU A 187 7.58 -15.68 -14.13
CA GLU A 187 8.76 -15.39 -13.32
C GLU A 187 9.26 -13.95 -13.56
N THR A 188 9.30 -13.52 -14.83
CA THR A 188 9.65 -12.12 -15.17
C THR A 188 8.65 -11.10 -14.61
N LEU A 189 7.35 -11.43 -14.59
CA LEU A 189 6.35 -10.58 -13.97
C LEU A 189 6.58 -10.46 -12.45
N GLU A 190 6.89 -11.57 -11.77
CA GLU A 190 7.22 -11.59 -10.35
C GLU A 190 8.46 -10.74 -10.02
N GLU A 191 9.45 -10.70 -10.92
CA GLU A 191 10.64 -9.84 -10.78
C GLU A 191 10.35 -8.35 -10.97
N ASN A 192 9.26 -8.01 -11.65
CA ASN A 192 8.86 -6.64 -11.95
C ASN A 192 7.90 -6.04 -10.90
N VAL A 193 7.37 -6.84 -9.98
CA VAL A 193 6.40 -6.44 -8.96
C VAL A 193 7.06 -6.26 -7.60
#